data_8ba6aedfb3d6bda696b6ed3e2fede91b
#
_entry.id   8ba6aedfb3d6bda696b6ed3e2fede91b
#
_cell.length_a   1.000
_cell.length_b   1.000
_cell.length_c   1.000
_cell.angle_alpha   90.00
_cell.angle_beta   90.00
_cell.angle_gamma   90.00
#
_symmetry.space_group_name_H-M   'P 1'
#
loop_
_entity.id
_entity.type
_entity.pdbx_description
1 polymer ?
#
loop_
_entity_poly.entity_id
_entity_poly.type
_entity_poly.pdbx_seq_one_letter_code
_entity_poly.pdbx_strand_id
1 'polypeptide(L)'
;MKKQIFSLFLICIALLIGCSKEETFENFFYTTMDKMHKGEKNYSLIHKETNVVHENDAIAIFVENDQQEEKIFIAYFEKEKDKWNWRQTRGAQWDSPIKWSSMNQVPYIYSGAINDKSISKIYAGEKPAKIIEVKGDKRFWYAVSDVKDVQVKAVKSDGTQEIIEETENNGYSK
;
A
#
# COMPACT_ATOMS: atom_id res chain seq x y z
N MET A 1 -27.28 36.72 -39.23
CA MET A 1 -27.80 35.70 -38.29
C MET A 1 -27.01 34.36 -38.32
N LYS A 2 -26.72 33.73 -39.48
CA LYS A 2 -25.97 32.45 -39.54
C LYS A 2 -24.57 32.46 -38.88
N LYS A 3 -23.80 33.58 -39.00
CA LYS A 3 -22.46 33.70 -38.41
C LYS A 3 -22.47 33.79 -36.87
N GLN A 4 -23.50 34.39 -36.28
CA GLN A 4 -23.62 34.51 -34.84
C GLN A 4 -24.03 33.18 -34.19
N ILE A 5 -24.87 32.37 -34.87
CA ILE A 5 -25.26 31.04 -34.39
C ILE A 5 -24.05 30.08 -34.38
N PHE A 6 -23.18 30.16 -35.41
CA PHE A 6 -21.98 29.35 -35.49
C PHE A 6 -20.96 29.70 -34.40
N SER A 7 -20.81 30.98 -34.07
CA SER A 7 -19.93 31.44 -32.98
C SER A 7 -20.44 30.97 -31.61
N LEU A 8 -21.75 30.99 -31.38
CA LEU A 8 -22.36 30.53 -30.13
C LEU A 8 -22.21 29.00 -29.94
N PHE A 9 -22.31 28.25 -31.03
CA PHE A 9 -22.11 26.77 -31.00
C PHE A 9 -20.66 26.40 -30.71
N LEU A 10 -19.69 27.14 -31.20
CA LEU A 10 -18.26 26.94 -30.92
C LEU A 10 -17.92 27.18 -29.44
N ILE A 11 -18.52 28.20 -28.83
CA ILE A 11 -18.34 28.51 -27.39
C ILE A 11 -18.96 27.43 -26.52
N CYS A 12 -20.11 26.86 -26.87
CA CYS A 12 -20.73 25.74 -26.13
C CYS A 12 -19.88 24.48 -26.18
N ILE A 13 -19.18 24.19 -27.29
CA ILE A 13 -18.27 23.04 -27.38
C ILE A 13 -17.04 23.22 -26.48
N ALA A 14 -16.50 24.42 -26.37
CA ALA A 14 -15.36 24.71 -25.51
C ALA A 14 -15.69 24.57 -24.01
N LEU A 15 -16.95 24.72 -23.60
CA LEU A 15 -17.40 24.53 -22.22
C LEU A 15 -17.63 23.04 -21.88
N LEU A 16 -17.70 22.15 -22.87
CA LEU A 16 -17.85 20.70 -22.68
C LEU A 16 -16.51 19.97 -22.53
N ILE A 17 -15.37 20.66 -22.66
CA ILE A 17 -14.08 20.13 -22.20
C ILE A 17 -14.09 20.26 -20.67
N GLY A 18 -15.00 19.51 -20.06
CA GLY A 18 -15.10 19.37 -18.61
C GLY A 18 -13.74 18.86 -18.12
N CYS A 19 -13.11 19.60 -17.22
CA CYS A 19 -12.05 19.11 -16.37
C CYS A 19 -12.53 17.78 -15.78
N SER A 20 -12.11 16.66 -16.35
CA SER A 20 -12.17 15.40 -15.64
C SER A 20 -11.23 15.61 -14.45
N LYS A 21 -11.78 15.81 -13.25
CA LYS A 21 -10.97 15.84 -12.04
C LYS A 21 -10.17 14.55 -12.03
N GLU A 22 -8.87 14.68 -12.12
CA GLU A 22 -7.96 13.58 -11.98
C GLU A 22 -8.29 12.84 -10.68
N GLU A 23 -8.54 11.53 -10.75
CA GLU A 23 -8.89 10.73 -9.59
C GLU A 23 -7.69 10.67 -8.65
N THR A 24 -7.84 11.21 -7.45
CA THR A 24 -6.80 11.10 -6.43
C THR A 24 -6.65 9.63 -6.00
N PHE A 25 -5.42 9.24 -5.64
CA PHE A 25 -5.18 7.90 -5.10
C PHE A 25 -6.12 7.55 -3.94
N GLU A 26 -6.34 8.49 -3.05
CA GLU A 26 -7.19 8.29 -1.87
C GLU A 26 -8.66 8.01 -2.25
N ASN A 27 -9.22 8.77 -3.19
CA ASN A 27 -10.57 8.53 -3.70
C ASN A 27 -10.68 7.15 -4.37
N PHE A 28 -9.69 6.78 -5.16
CA PHE A 28 -9.62 5.46 -5.78
C PHE A 28 -9.58 4.35 -4.72
N PHE A 29 -8.70 4.47 -3.71
CA PHE A 29 -8.56 3.50 -2.64
C PHE A 29 -9.90 3.27 -1.92
N TYR A 30 -10.53 4.33 -1.41
CA TYR A 30 -11.80 4.21 -0.69
C TYR A 30 -12.93 3.69 -1.57
N THR A 31 -13.03 4.14 -2.82
CA THR A 31 -14.04 3.63 -3.76
C THR A 31 -13.86 2.14 -4.03
N THR A 32 -12.60 1.69 -4.13
CA THR A 32 -12.29 0.27 -4.36
C THR A 32 -12.58 -0.57 -3.13
N MET A 33 -12.19 -0.11 -1.94
CA MET A 33 -12.47 -0.81 -0.68
C MET A 33 -13.97 -0.90 -0.41
N ASP A 34 -14.74 0.17 -0.61
CA ASP A 34 -16.21 0.16 -0.46
C ASP A 34 -16.88 -0.86 -1.38
N LYS A 35 -16.39 -1.01 -2.62
CA LYS A 35 -16.88 -2.04 -3.55
C LYS A 35 -16.53 -3.46 -3.08
N MET A 36 -15.30 -3.68 -2.59
CA MET A 36 -14.84 -4.98 -2.13
C MET A 36 -15.60 -5.42 -0.87
N HIS A 37 -15.85 -4.53 0.05
CA HIS A 37 -16.56 -4.77 1.31
C HIS A 37 -18.06 -4.54 1.23
N LYS A 38 -18.64 -4.35 0.03
CA LYS A 38 -20.08 -4.13 -0.20
C LYS A 38 -20.68 -3.00 0.65
N GLY A 39 -19.87 -1.96 0.92
CA GLY A 39 -20.24 -0.80 1.72
C GLY A 39 -20.08 -0.98 3.24
N GLU A 40 -19.65 -2.15 3.72
CA GLU A 40 -19.28 -2.34 5.11
C GLU A 40 -17.92 -1.69 5.38
N LYS A 41 -17.89 -0.74 6.33
CA LYS A 41 -16.66 -0.02 6.70
C LYS A 41 -15.92 -0.73 7.83
N ASN A 42 -15.41 -1.91 7.56
CA ASN A 42 -14.60 -2.69 8.49
C ASN A 42 -13.08 -2.55 8.23
N TYR A 43 -12.67 -1.52 7.52
CA TYR A 43 -11.27 -1.23 7.20
C TYR A 43 -10.87 0.19 7.59
N SER A 44 -9.57 0.40 7.80
CA SER A 44 -8.98 1.72 8.08
C SER A 44 -7.65 1.87 7.36
N LEU A 45 -7.49 2.95 6.59
CA LEU A 45 -6.21 3.32 5.99
C LEU A 45 -5.30 3.90 7.08
N ILE A 46 -4.15 3.27 7.30
CA ILE A 46 -3.18 3.64 8.32
C ILE A 46 -2.10 4.56 7.73
N HIS A 47 -1.61 4.21 6.55
CA HIS A 47 -0.54 4.95 5.88
C HIS A 47 -0.72 4.88 4.37
N LYS A 48 -0.38 5.97 3.71
CA LYS A 48 -0.26 6.02 2.25
C LYS A 48 1.01 6.75 1.86
N GLU A 49 1.64 6.31 0.81
CA GLU A 49 2.80 6.96 0.22
C GLU A 49 2.74 6.83 -1.30
N THR A 50 3.03 7.91 -2.01
CA THR A 50 3.07 7.95 -3.47
C THR A 50 4.50 8.11 -3.96
N ASN A 51 4.78 7.68 -5.19
CA ASN A 51 6.10 7.76 -5.81
C ASN A 51 7.16 7.00 -4.99
N VAL A 52 6.84 5.77 -4.60
CA VAL A 52 7.68 4.96 -3.71
C VAL A 52 8.78 4.24 -4.47
N VAL A 53 8.47 3.72 -5.65
CA VAL A 53 9.38 3.00 -6.54
C VAL A 53 9.69 3.85 -7.77
N HIS A 54 8.67 4.45 -8.36
CA HIS A 54 8.77 5.35 -9.51
C HIS A 54 7.63 6.38 -9.49
N GLU A 55 7.64 7.32 -10.42
CA GLU A 55 6.52 8.26 -10.57
C GLU A 55 5.22 7.49 -10.89
N ASN A 56 4.11 7.97 -10.34
CA ASN A 56 2.77 7.41 -10.53
C ASN A 56 2.55 6.02 -9.92
N ASP A 57 3.20 5.71 -8.83
CA ASP A 57 2.86 4.56 -8.00
C ASP A 57 2.43 4.98 -6.59
N ALA A 58 1.90 4.03 -5.83
CA ALA A 58 1.52 4.23 -4.44
C ALA A 58 1.55 2.94 -3.63
N ILE A 59 1.79 3.10 -2.33
CA ILE A 59 1.57 2.07 -1.32
C ILE A 59 0.45 2.55 -0.39
N ALA A 60 -0.44 1.62 -0.03
CA ALA A 60 -1.39 1.78 1.07
C ALA A 60 -1.15 0.71 2.12
N ILE A 61 -1.08 1.10 3.40
CA ILE A 61 -1.11 0.19 4.54
C ILE A 61 -2.45 0.41 5.23
N PHE A 62 -3.21 -0.67 5.39
CA PHE A 62 -4.55 -0.61 5.95
C PHE A 62 -4.83 -1.82 6.83
N VAL A 63 -5.75 -1.65 7.76
CA VAL A 63 -6.26 -2.71 8.65
C VAL A 63 -7.66 -3.09 8.22
N GLU A 64 -7.95 -4.37 8.27
CA GLU A 64 -9.31 -4.90 8.20
C GLU A 64 -9.65 -5.51 9.56
N ASN A 65 -10.85 -5.15 10.04
CA ASN A 65 -11.41 -5.70 11.26
C ASN A 65 -12.46 -6.73 10.88
N ASP A 66 -12.10 -7.99 10.92
CA ASP A 66 -13.09 -9.07 10.87
C ASP A 66 -13.61 -9.34 12.29
N GLN A 67 -14.78 -9.99 12.42
CA GLN A 67 -15.45 -10.21 13.72
C GLN A 67 -14.56 -10.93 14.76
N GLN A 68 -13.45 -11.52 14.36
CA GLN A 68 -12.56 -12.32 15.21
C GLN A 68 -11.12 -11.81 15.26
N GLU A 69 -10.62 -11.12 14.22
CA GLU A 69 -9.20 -10.75 14.13
C GLU A 69 -9.00 -9.42 13.37
N GLU A 70 -8.05 -8.63 13.86
CA GLU A 70 -7.51 -7.49 13.14
C GLU A 70 -6.34 -7.95 12.26
N LYS A 71 -6.46 -7.76 10.94
CA LYS A 71 -5.41 -8.06 9.96
C LYS A 71 -4.87 -6.78 9.37
N ILE A 72 -3.56 -6.72 9.16
CA ILE A 72 -2.93 -5.58 8.49
C ILE A 72 -2.44 -5.98 7.11
N PHE A 73 -2.62 -5.08 6.15
CA PHE A 73 -2.28 -5.30 4.75
C PHE A 73 -1.40 -4.17 4.23
N ILE A 74 -0.54 -4.51 3.29
CA ILE A 74 0.11 -3.57 2.40
C ILE A 74 -0.30 -3.89 0.96
N ALA A 75 -0.69 -2.86 0.22
CA ALA A 75 -1.03 -2.98 -1.19
C ALA A 75 -0.21 -2.01 -2.03
N TYR A 76 0.17 -2.46 -3.22
CA TYR A 76 0.90 -1.68 -4.22
C TYR A 76 0.01 -1.36 -5.40
N PHE A 77 0.10 -0.14 -5.88
CA PHE A 77 -0.72 0.44 -6.93
C PHE A 77 0.15 1.16 -7.95
N GLU A 78 -0.27 1.11 -9.20
CA GLU A 78 0.32 1.88 -10.29
C GLU A 78 -0.74 2.67 -11.04
N LYS A 79 -0.38 3.86 -11.50
CA LYS A 79 -1.25 4.71 -12.29
C LYS A 79 -0.86 4.60 -13.76
N GLU A 80 -1.75 4.08 -14.58
CA GLU A 80 -1.60 3.96 -16.02
C GLU A 80 -2.66 4.81 -16.73
N LYS A 81 -2.25 5.68 -17.62
CA LYS A 81 -3.17 6.55 -18.40
C LYS A 81 -4.23 7.22 -17.51
N ASP A 82 -3.78 7.83 -16.42
CA ASP A 82 -4.60 8.53 -15.43
C ASP A 82 -5.56 7.67 -14.60
N LYS A 83 -5.40 6.34 -14.64
CA LYS A 83 -6.19 5.40 -13.83
C LYS A 83 -5.30 4.61 -12.89
N TRP A 84 -5.71 4.54 -11.64
CA TRP A 84 -5.07 3.70 -10.64
C TRP A 84 -5.44 2.23 -10.86
N ASN A 85 -4.45 1.35 -10.69
CA ASN A 85 -4.59 -0.09 -10.76
C ASN A 85 -4.00 -0.72 -9.51
N TRP A 86 -4.77 -1.57 -8.86
CA TRP A 86 -4.30 -2.39 -7.75
C TRP A 86 -3.48 -3.56 -8.29
N ARG A 87 -2.19 -3.64 -7.92
CA ARG A 87 -1.25 -4.63 -8.48
C ARG A 87 -1.05 -5.82 -7.58
N GLN A 88 -0.68 -5.59 -6.34
CA GLN A 88 -0.29 -6.62 -5.40
C GLN A 88 -0.74 -6.29 -3.99
N THR A 89 -0.95 -7.32 -3.18
CA THR A 89 -1.27 -7.18 -1.76
C THR A 89 -0.58 -8.26 -0.95
N ARG A 90 -0.17 -7.92 0.27
CA ARG A 90 0.26 -8.87 1.29
C ARG A 90 -0.36 -8.51 2.62
N GLY A 91 -0.82 -9.54 3.34
CA GLY A 91 -1.33 -9.43 4.69
C GLY A 91 -0.29 -9.90 5.71
N ALA A 92 -0.44 -9.42 6.94
CA ALA A 92 0.28 -9.90 8.12
C ALA A 92 -0.67 -9.98 9.31
N GLN A 93 -0.32 -10.83 10.26
CA GLN A 93 -1.03 -11.00 11.52
C GLN A 93 -0.13 -10.57 12.69
N TRP A 94 -0.75 -10.30 13.84
CA TRP A 94 -0.05 -9.88 15.05
C TRP A 94 0.29 -11.05 15.97
N ASP A 95 0.35 -12.27 15.43
CA ASP A 95 0.48 -13.55 16.15
C ASP A 95 1.92 -13.90 16.55
N SER A 96 2.89 -13.14 16.08
CA SER A 96 4.31 -13.38 16.36
C SER A 96 5.06 -12.08 16.65
N PRO A 97 6.23 -12.14 17.33
CA PRO A 97 7.05 -10.96 17.60
C PRO A 97 7.43 -10.18 16.34
N ILE A 98 7.86 -10.91 15.30
CA ILE A 98 8.16 -10.39 13.98
C ILE A 98 8.23 -11.53 12.96
N LYS A 99 7.63 -11.33 11.81
CA LYS A 99 7.75 -12.15 10.60
C LYS A 99 7.67 -11.27 9.38
N TRP A 100 7.97 -11.81 8.21
CA TRP A 100 7.86 -11.07 6.96
C TRP A 100 7.24 -11.90 5.84
N SER A 101 6.74 -11.20 4.85
CA SER A 101 6.35 -11.74 3.54
C SER A 101 6.75 -10.78 2.44
N SER A 102 6.85 -11.26 1.22
CA SER A 102 7.16 -10.42 0.07
C SER A 102 6.08 -10.45 -1.01
N MET A 103 5.99 -9.39 -1.77
CA MET A 103 5.28 -9.38 -3.05
C MET A 103 6.11 -10.15 -4.08
N ASN A 104 5.48 -11.04 -4.86
CA ASN A 104 6.17 -11.99 -5.74
C ASN A 104 6.55 -11.42 -7.11
N GLN A 105 6.12 -10.21 -7.42
CA GLN A 105 6.37 -9.50 -8.68
C GLN A 105 7.09 -8.19 -8.41
N VAL A 106 7.82 -7.70 -9.40
CA VAL A 106 8.48 -6.38 -9.33
C VAL A 106 7.42 -5.28 -9.20
N PRO A 107 7.62 -4.32 -8.28
CA PRO A 107 8.71 -4.24 -7.31
C PRO A 107 8.53 -5.28 -6.20
N TYR A 108 9.65 -5.85 -5.72
CA TYR A 108 9.62 -6.74 -4.56
C TYR A 108 9.47 -5.90 -3.28
N ILE A 109 8.30 -5.96 -2.67
CA ILE A 109 8.02 -5.25 -1.43
C ILE A 109 7.99 -6.27 -0.30
N TYR A 110 8.97 -6.16 0.58
CA TYR A 110 9.08 -6.94 1.81
C TYR A 110 8.35 -6.20 2.92
N SER A 111 7.56 -6.90 3.70
CA SER A 111 6.76 -6.25 4.73
C SER A 111 6.37 -7.21 5.85
N GLY A 112 6.02 -6.65 7.00
CA GLY A 112 5.56 -7.46 8.11
C GLY A 112 5.11 -6.64 9.31
N ALA A 113 4.43 -7.32 10.24
CA ALA A 113 4.04 -6.76 11.52
C ALA A 113 5.20 -6.86 12.52
N ILE A 114 5.31 -5.88 13.42
CA ILE A 114 6.26 -5.86 14.53
C ILE A 114 5.46 -5.77 15.83
N ASN A 115 5.59 -6.79 16.66
CA ASN A 115 5.00 -6.85 18.00
C ASN A 115 6.07 -6.86 19.10
N ASP A 116 7.36 -6.88 18.75
CA ASP A 116 8.50 -6.79 19.66
C ASP A 116 9.01 -5.35 19.75
N LYS A 117 8.86 -4.73 20.95
CA LYS A 117 9.30 -3.34 21.21
C LYS A 117 10.82 -3.17 21.12
N SER A 118 11.59 -4.23 21.27
CA SER A 118 13.05 -4.14 21.22
C SER A 118 13.59 -3.91 19.81
N ILE A 119 12.80 -4.20 18.75
CA ILE A 119 13.22 -3.99 17.36
C ILE A 119 13.31 -2.50 17.06
N SER A 120 14.49 -2.05 16.67
CA SER A 120 14.78 -0.65 16.34
C SER A 120 14.92 -0.39 14.84
N LYS A 121 15.44 -1.39 14.08
CA LYS A 121 15.64 -1.28 12.62
C LYS A 121 15.38 -2.63 11.97
N ILE A 122 14.99 -2.59 10.70
CA ILE A 122 14.84 -3.78 9.84
C ILE A 122 15.52 -3.48 8.50
N TYR A 123 16.11 -4.51 7.91
CA TYR A 123 16.74 -4.47 6.60
C TYR A 123 16.23 -5.64 5.74
N ALA A 124 15.90 -5.36 4.49
CA ALA A 124 15.72 -6.36 3.44
C ALA A 124 16.94 -6.31 2.52
N GLY A 125 17.84 -7.28 2.64
CA GLY A 125 19.20 -7.17 2.09
C GLY A 125 19.93 -5.97 2.67
N GLU A 126 20.39 -5.07 1.80
CA GLU A 126 21.04 -3.81 2.18
C GLU A 126 20.07 -2.62 2.30
N LYS A 127 18.78 -2.80 1.98
CA LYS A 127 17.79 -1.74 1.99
C LYS A 127 17.18 -1.58 3.39
N PRO A 128 17.27 -0.40 4.02
CA PRO A 128 16.60 -0.15 5.29
C PRO A 128 15.09 -0.12 5.08
N ALA A 129 14.36 -0.73 5.99
CA ALA A 129 12.91 -0.69 6.00
C ALA A 129 12.39 0.60 6.63
N LYS A 130 11.22 1.04 6.17
CA LYS A 130 10.43 2.07 6.81
C LYS A 130 9.51 1.41 7.83
N ILE A 131 9.52 1.91 9.06
CA ILE A 131 8.68 1.43 10.16
C ILE A 131 7.55 2.45 10.37
N ILE A 132 6.31 1.96 10.39
CA ILE A 132 5.09 2.74 10.54
C ILE A 132 4.42 2.36 11.85
N GLU A 133 4.12 3.35 12.68
CA GLU A 133 3.29 3.16 13.87
C GLU A 133 1.82 2.95 13.45
N VAL A 134 1.19 1.92 13.99
CA VAL A 134 -0.20 1.57 13.64
C VAL A 134 -1.14 2.07 14.73
N LYS A 135 -1.24 1.36 15.85
CA LYS A 135 -2.06 1.72 17.00
C LYS A 135 -1.55 1.00 18.24
N GLY A 136 -1.45 1.74 19.34
CA GLY A 136 -0.86 1.20 20.57
C GLY A 136 0.62 0.89 20.35
N ASP A 137 1.04 -0.31 20.70
CA ASP A 137 2.44 -0.77 20.53
C ASP A 137 2.69 -1.51 19.20
N LYS A 138 1.67 -1.60 18.34
CA LYS A 138 1.75 -2.29 17.05
C LYS A 138 2.46 -1.44 16.01
N ARG A 139 3.42 -2.02 15.31
CA ARG A 139 4.17 -1.38 14.23
C ARG A 139 4.15 -2.27 13.00
N PHE A 140 4.19 -1.65 11.84
CA PHE A 140 4.30 -2.33 10.56
C PHE A 140 5.50 -1.80 9.81
N TRP A 141 6.18 -2.65 9.06
CA TRP A 141 7.34 -2.24 8.28
C TRP A 141 7.24 -2.67 6.83
N TYR A 142 7.90 -1.93 5.96
CA TYR A 142 8.12 -2.36 4.58
C TYR A 142 9.47 -1.86 4.06
N ALA A 143 10.01 -2.58 3.08
CA ALA A 143 11.18 -2.21 2.29
C ALA A 143 10.95 -2.58 0.84
N VAL A 144 11.43 -1.73 -0.07
CA VAL A 144 11.39 -1.99 -1.52
C VAL A 144 12.76 -2.47 -1.96
N SER A 145 12.80 -3.57 -2.71
CA SER A 145 14.02 -4.14 -3.27
C SER A 145 13.87 -4.41 -4.76
N ASP A 146 14.95 -4.22 -5.50
CA ASP A 146 15.05 -4.59 -6.90
C ASP A 146 15.45 -6.08 -7.06
N VAL A 147 15.84 -6.71 -5.94
CA VAL A 147 16.32 -8.10 -5.88
C VAL A 147 15.31 -8.94 -5.12
N LYS A 148 14.98 -10.09 -5.70
CA LYS A 148 14.16 -11.12 -5.07
C LYS A 148 14.97 -11.96 -4.07
N ASP A 149 14.27 -12.55 -3.11
CA ASP A 149 14.81 -13.54 -2.16
C ASP A 149 16.01 -13.00 -1.33
N VAL A 150 15.92 -11.73 -0.90
CA VAL A 150 16.92 -11.15 0.01
C VAL A 150 16.67 -11.60 1.45
N GLN A 151 17.75 -11.73 2.20
CA GLN A 151 17.67 -12.01 3.63
C GLN A 151 17.10 -10.80 4.39
N VAL A 152 16.14 -11.04 5.28
CA VAL A 152 15.58 -10.01 6.16
C VAL A 152 16.21 -10.11 7.54
N LYS A 153 16.67 -8.94 8.06
CA LYS A 153 17.33 -8.83 9.37
C LYS A 153 16.67 -7.76 10.22
N ALA A 154 16.48 -8.06 11.49
CA ALA A 154 16.13 -7.07 12.51
C ALA A 154 17.33 -6.70 13.35
N VAL A 155 17.36 -5.45 13.82
CA VAL A 155 18.31 -4.93 14.79
C VAL A 155 17.56 -4.47 16.02
N LYS A 156 17.90 -5.00 17.18
CA LYS A 156 17.32 -4.61 18.47
C LYS A 156 17.97 -3.33 19.00
N SER A 157 17.33 -2.73 19.99
CA SER A 157 17.80 -1.49 20.63
C SER A 157 19.15 -1.64 21.33
N ASP A 158 19.51 -2.85 21.73
CA ASP A 158 20.82 -3.20 22.31
C ASP A 158 21.90 -3.46 21.26
N GLY A 159 21.57 -3.38 19.98
CA GLY A 159 22.47 -3.65 18.85
C GLY A 159 22.49 -5.11 18.39
N THR A 160 21.82 -6.01 19.06
CA THR A 160 21.70 -7.43 18.64
C THR A 160 21.03 -7.51 17.28
N GLN A 161 21.55 -8.37 16.40
CA GLN A 161 20.96 -8.63 15.09
C GLN A 161 20.41 -10.06 15.02
N GLU A 162 19.26 -10.19 14.39
CA GLU A 162 18.64 -11.51 14.16
C GLU A 162 18.08 -11.58 12.71
N ILE A 163 18.15 -12.78 12.14
CA ILE A 163 17.50 -13.07 10.86
C ILE A 163 16.02 -13.36 11.16
N ILE A 164 15.15 -12.70 10.40
CA ILE A 164 13.70 -12.88 10.56
C ILE A 164 13.22 -13.95 9.59
N GLU A 165 12.40 -14.86 10.07
CA GLU A 165 11.78 -15.92 9.27
C GLU A 165 10.65 -15.37 8.39
N GLU A 166 10.56 -15.91 7.17
CA GLU A 166 9.43 -15.68 6.28
C GLU A 166 8.17 -16.35 6.84
N THR A 167 7.05 -15.66 6.73
CA THR A 167 5.75 -16.27 7.02
C THR A 167 5.43 -17.26 5.90
N GLU A 168 5.16 -18.52 6.25
CA GLU A 168 4.64 -19.49 5.29
C GLU A 168 3.38 -18.92 4.62
N ASN A 169 3.37 -18.94 3.28
CA ASN A 169 2.33 -18.34 2.44
C ASN A 169 0.98 -19.03 2.64
N ASN A 170 0.22 -18.64 3.63
CA ASN A 170 -1.18 -19.02 3.77
C ASN A 170 -2.05 -18.09 2.89
N GLY A 171 -1.91 -18.23 1.57
CA GLY A 171 -3.00 -18.05 0.59
C GLY A 171 -3.69 -16.69 0.42
N TYR A 172 -3.13 -15.56 0.82
CA TYR A 172 -3.70 -14.22 0.52
C TYR A 172 -2.94 -13.51 -0.60
N SER A 173 -2.86 -14.15 -1.78
CA SER A 173 -2.49 -13.46 -3.02
C SER A 173 -3.77 -13.30 -3.86
N LYS A 174 -4.23 -12.07 -4.04
CA LYS A 174 -5.09 -11.71 -5.17
C LYS A 174 -4.25 -11.17 -6.28
#